data_1e18d672908ef5e26d87a05b54d422bf
#
_entry.id   1e18d672908ef5e26d87a05b54d422bf
#
_cell.length_a   1.000
_cell.length_b   1.000
_cell.length_c   1.000
_cell.angle_alpha   90.00
_cell.angle_beta   90.00
_cell.angle_gamma   90.00
#
_symmetry.space_group_name_H-M   'P 1'
#
loop_
_entity.id
_entity.type
_entity.pdbx_description
1 polymer ?
#
loop_
_entity_poly.entity_id
_entity_poly.type
_entity_poly.pdbx_seq_one_letter_code
_entity_poly.pdbx_strand_id
1 'polypeptide(L)'
;MNKLTELSIKQHKSKKKQYKVFDGGGMFLLVHPNGSKYWRMNFKFEGKSKLLSFGVWPEVSLREAREIRFEAKKKVREGINPIEENREVKKLKIEAIKENREKIDVNTNSFQKIAIEWYKRQANHWTEKHSIDVYNSLKFHVFPYLGNKPIALITKQEVISILRKLETEGKYETCYRVRQRLEAVFEFAEISEYCEGNPAGGLQKIFTKPQPKSRHSLPVSELPEFLAKIEADKVTSRSNKLAMKFLILTFVRSSELRFADWNEFDVDRTDPLWLIPSERMKMRKMHHVPLSSHAVEILKEMHQYSGPDGFVFTQVRNPQKAISENTLLYFSNRLGYAGRNTIHGFRALASTVLNESRKWHPDVIERQLAHQESNKVRSAYNRAEHLDERRKMMQWWSNYICNLEISPKN
;
A
#
# COMPACT_ATOMS: atom_id res chain seq x y z
N MET A 1 17.28 -9.14 -37.89
CA MET A 1 16.04 -9.73 -38.46
C MET A 1 14.94 -9.60 -37.42
N ASN A 2 13.79 -9.10 -37.82
CA ASN A 2 12.59 -9.03 -36.94
C ASN A 2 11.99 -10.43 -36.84
N LYS A 3 11.78 -10.97 -35.62
CA LYS A 3 11.38 -12.37 -35.38
C LYS A 3 9.90 -12.53 -34.99
N LEU A 4 9.28 -11.48 -34.41
CA LEU A 4 7.92 -11.54 -33.92
C LEU A 4 6.92 -11.09 -34.98
N THR A 5 5.72 -11.66 -34.89
CA THR A 5 4.51 -11.21 -35.61
C THR A 5 3.40 -10.95 -34.59
N GLU A 6 2.40 -10.12 -34.94
CA GLU A 6 1.26 -9.86 -34.03
C GLU A 6 0.54 -11.16 -33.64
N LEU A 7 0.48 -12.13 -34.58
CA LEU A 7 -0.12 -13.44 -34.31
C LEU A 7 0.71 -14.23 -33.28
N SER A 8 2.05 -14.23 -33.44
CA SER A 8 2.94 -14.94 -32.48
C SER A 8 2.87 -14.33 -31.09
N ILE A 9 2.76 -13.00 -30.98
CA ILE A 9 2.63 -12.31 -29.70
C ILE A 9 1.36 -12.74 -28.97
N LYS A 10 0.23 -12.88 -29.67
CA LYS A 10 -1.03 -13.36 -29.10
C LYS A 10 -0.90 -14.79 -28.55
N GLN A 11 -0.14 -15.65 -29.23
CA GLN A 11 0.03 -17.06 -28.85
C GLN A 11 0.92 -17.26 -27.62
N HIS A 12 1.77 -16.30 -27.25
CA HIS A 12 2.61 -16.38 -26.06
C HIS A 12 1.79 -16.25 -24.78
N LYS A 13 1.45 -17.38 -24.15
CA LYS A 13 0.72 -17.46 -22.88
C LYS A 13 1.65 -17.25 -21.69
N SER A 14 1.08 -16.84 -20.56
CA SER A 14 1.81 -16.75 -19.28
C SER A 14 2.33 -18.10 -18.83
N LYS A 15 3.48 -18.11 -18.18
CA LYS A 15 4.11 -19.28 -17.55
C LYS A 15 4.35 -19.00 -16.06
N LYS A 16 4.68 -20.03 -15.27
CA LYS A 16 4.99 -19.88 -13.83
C LYS A 16 6.09 -18.85 -13.54
N LYS A 17 7.02 -18.64 -14.48
CA LYS A 17 8.07 -17.61 -14.41
C LYS A 17 7.99 -16.70 -15.63
N GLN A 18 8.36 -15.43 -15.45
CA GLN A 18 8.48 -14.49 -16.57
C GLN A 18 9.54 -14.98 -17.55
N TYR A 19 9.30 -14.75 -18.84
CA TYR A 19 10.25 -15.11 -19.89
C TYR A 19 10.29 -14.04 -20.99
N LYS A 20 11.40 -14.04 -21.73
CA LYS A 20 11.69 -13.08 -22.80
C LYS A 20 11.48 -13.73 -24.16
N VAL A 21 10.84 -13.02 -25.07
CA VAL A 21 10.70 -13.40 -26.49
C VAL A 21 11.36 -12.30 -27.32
N PHE A 22 12.46 -12.62 -27.95
CA PHE A 22 13.28 -11.63 -28.68
C PHE A 22 12.75 -11.35 -30.08
N ASP A 23 12.62 -10.05 -30.44
CA ASP A 23 12.29 -9.61 -31.81
C ASP A 23 13.54 -9.30 -32.65
N GLY A 24 14.63 -8.96 -31.98
CA GLY A 24 15.88 -8.57 -32.63
C GLY A 24 16.29 -7.14 -32.30
N GLY A 25 17.55 -6.81 -32.58
CA GLY A 25 18.09 -5.49 -32.29
C GLY A 25 18.12 -5.10 -30.81
N GLY A 26 18.17 -6.07 -29.91
CA GLY A 26 18.10 -5.85 -28.44
C GLY A 26 16.69 -5.81 -27.88
N MET A 27 15.64 -5.71 -28.74
CA MET A 27 14.25 -5.65 -28.32
C MET A 27 13.66 -7.03 -28.01
N PHE A 28 12.88 -7.13 -26.98
CA PHE A 28 12.16 -8.33 -26.59
C PHE A 28 10.82 -7.99 -25.92
N LEU A 29 9.90 -8.93 -26.01
CA LEU A 29 8.67 -8.96 -25.25
C LEU A 29 8.91 -9.72 -23.95
N LEU A 30 8.70 -9.10 -22.80
CA LEU A 30 8.72 -9.75 -21.51
C LEU A 30 7.30 -10.21 -21.17
N VAL A 31 7.06 -11.51 -21.15
CA VAL A 31 5.78 -12.10 -20.76
C VAL A 31 5.82 -12.40 -19.27
N HIS A 32 4.92 -11.78 -18.52
CA HIS A 32 4.85 -11.90 -17.06
C HIS A 32 3.88 -13.01 -16.65
N PRO A 33 4.02 -13.64 -15.47
CA PRO A 33 3.11 -14.69 -14.99
C PRO A 33 1.64 -14.28 -14.90
N ASN A 34 1.36 -12.98 -14.68
CA ASN A 34 0.00 -12.42 -14.66
C ASN A 34 -0.62 -12.21 -16.05
N GLY A 35 0.07 -12.60 -17.14
CA GLY A 35 -0.38 -12.45 -18.51
C GLY A 35 0.00 -11.11 -19.17
N SER A 36 0.47 -10.11 -18.44
CA SER A 36 0.91 -8.84 -19.00
C SER A 36 2.17 -9.01 -19.85
N LYS A 37 2.26 -8.27 -20.97
CA LYS A 37 3.35 -8.34 -21.92
C LYS A 37 3.97 -6.96 -22.08
N TYR A 38 5.28 -6.83 -21.78
CA TYR A 38 6.00 -5.56 -21.76
C TYR A 38 7.06 -5.50 -22.85
N TRP A 39 7.07 -4.44 -23.65
CA TRP A 39 8.11 -4.17 -24.61
C TRP A 39 9.34 -3.59 -23.91
N ARG A 40 10.49 -4.23 -24.12
CA ARG A 40 11.78 -3.81 -23.57
C ARG A 40 12.92 -3.96 -24.56
N MET A 41 13.98 -3.16 -24.39
CA MET A 41 15.20 -3.26 -25.19
C MET A 41 16.43 -3.16 -24.29
N ASN A 42 17.36 -4.09 -24.46
CA ASN A 42 18.70 -3.97 -23.93
C ASN A 42 19.59 -3.20 -24.96
N PHE A 43 20.35 -2.24 -24.48
CA PHE A 43 21.32 -1.50 -25.28
C PHE A 43 22.56 -1.18 -24.44
N LYS A 44 23.72 -0.95 -25.13
CA LYS A 44 24.95 -0.50 -24.49
C LYS A 44 25.09 1.01 -24.67
N PHE A 45 25.43 1.70 -23.61
CA PHE A 45 25.74 3.13 -23.61
C PHE A 45 26.91 3.37 -22.67
N GLU A 46 27.97 3.99 -23.17
CA GLU A 46 29.25 4.21 -22.44
C GLU A 46 29.80 2.91 -21.80
N GLY A 47 29.79 1.83 -22.55
CA GLY A 47 30.28 0.51 -22.10
C GLY A 47 29.31 -0.23 -21.13
N LYS A 48 28.28 0.41 -20.60
CA LYS A 48 27.33 -0.19 -19.66
C LYS A 48 26.06 -0.69 -20.35
N SER A 49 25.57 -1.86 -19.93
CA SER A 49 24.28 -2.38 -20.40
C SER A 49 23.14 -1.67 -19.70
N LYS A 50 22.22 -1.10 -20.46
CA LYS A 50 21.02 -0.40 -19.97
C LYS A 50 19.75 -1.05 -20.53
N LEU A 51 18.63 -0.92 -19.81
CA LEU A 51 17.33 -1.49 -20.17
C LEU A 51 16.32 -0.36 -20.37
N LEU A 52 15.78 -0.22 -21.59
CA LEU A 52 14.70 0.72 -21.93
C LEU A 52 13.37 -0.01 -21.97
N SER A 53 12.33 0.58 -21.38
CA SER A 53 10.95 0.09 -21.44
C SER A 53 10.14 0.96 -22.39
N PHE A 54 9.34 0.33 -23.28
CA PHE A 54 8.56 1.03 -24.31
C PHE A 54 7.07 1.13 -23.98
N GLY A 55 6.57 0.26 -23.12
CA GLY A 55 5.16 0.18 -22.76
C GLY A 55 4.64 -1.25 -22.71
N VAL A 56 3.32 -1.39 -22.68
CA VAL A 56 2.60 -2.65 -22.52
C VAL A 56 1.88 -3.00 -23.82
N TRP A 57 2.01 -4.25 -24.27
CA TRP A 57 1.15 -4.76 -25.34
C TRP A 57 -0.24 -5.13 -24.77
N PRO A 58 -1.38 -4.81 -25.44
CA PRO A 58 -1.51 -4.28 -26.81
C PRO A 58 -1.54 -2.74 -26.92
N GLU A 59 -1.43 -1.97 -25.84
CA GLU A 59 -1.45 -0.49 -25.87
C GLU A 59 -0.36 0.07 -26.80
N VAL A 60 0.83 -0.56 -26.79
CA VAL A 60 1.90 -0.33 -27.75
C VAL A 60 1.96 -1.53 -28.68
N SER A 61 1.61 -1.34 -29.94
CA SER A 61 1.65 -2.37 -30.97
C SER A 61 3.10 -2.80 -31.29
N LEU A 62 3.27 -3.94 -31.97
CA LEU A 62 4.58 -4.39 -32.44
C LEU A 62 5.25 -3.39 -33.39
N ARG A 63 4.46 -2.73 -34.25
CA ARG A 63 4.94 -1.71 -35.17
C ARG A 63 5.48 -0.52 -34.41
N GLU A 64 4.73 0.04 -33.48
CA GLU A 64 5.16 1.18 -32.64
C GLU A 64 6.38 0.82 -31.81
N ALA A 65 6.43 -0.39 -31.22
CA ALA A 65 7.61 -0.84 -30.45
C ALA A 65 8.88 -0.90 -31.34
N ARG A 66 8.75 -1.28 -32.62
CA ARG A 66 9.86 -1.28 -33.57
C ARG A 66 10.29 0.13 -33.96
N GLU A 67 9.36 1.05 -34.13
CA GLU A 67 9.62 2.47 -34.38
C GLU A 67 10.36 3.08 -33.17
N ILE A 68 9.89 2.86 -31.94
CA ILE A 68 10.57 3.32 -30.72
C ILE A 68 11.97 2.73 -30.61
N ARG A 69 12.14 1.43 -30.92
CA ARG A 69 13.48 0.80 -30.98
C ARG A 69 14.40 1.48 -31.99
N PHE A 70 13.90 1.80 -33.17
CA PHE A 70 14.67 2.45 -34.21
C PHE A 70 15.17 3.83 -33.77
N GLU A 71 14.28 4.65 -33.24
CA GLU A 71 14.59 5.98 -32.70
C GLU A 71 15.56 5.89 -31.51
N ALA A 72 15.34 4.96 -30.58
CA ALA A 72 16.23 4.77 -29.45
C ALA A 72 17.66 4.39 -29.90
N LYS A 73 17.80 3.55 -30.94
CA LYS A 73 19.11 3.19 -31.51
C LYS A 73 19.79 4.34 -32.24
N LYS A 74 19.01 5.19 -32.91
CA LYS A 74 19.49 6.40 -33.55
C LYS A 74 20.11 7.34 -32.51
N LYS A 75 19.39 7.61 -31.41
CA LYS A 75 19.84 8.43 -30.28
C LYS A 75 21.13 7.88 -29.65
N VAL A 76 21.21 6.57 -29.41
CA VAL A 76 22.43 5.93 -28.87
C VAL A 76 23.62 6.14 -29.77
N ARG A 77 23.44 6.10 -31.11
CA ARG A 77 24.53 6.39 -32.08
C ARG A 77 24.94 7.86 -32.08
N GLU A 78 24.01 8.75 -31.79
CA GLU A 78 24.25 10.19 -31.65
C GLU A 78 24.82 10.57 -30.27
N GLY A 79 25.13 9.58 -29.40
CA GLY A 79 25.68 9.81 -28.07
C GLY A 79 24.64 10.25 -27.04
N ILE A 80 23.37 10.11 -27.34
CA ILE A 80 22.25 10.50 -26.45
C ILE A 80 21.72 9.26 -25.72
N ASN A 81 21.62 9.35 -24.39
CA ASN A 81 21.00 8.29 -23.58
C ASN A 81 19.48 8.39 -23.61
N PRO A 82 18.75 7.46 -24.28
CA PRO A 82 17.31 7.58 -24.40
C PRO A 82 16.55 7.45 -23.08
N ILE A 83 17.16 6.89 -22.03
CA ILE A 83 16.54 6.82 -20.69
C ILE A 83 16.60 8.19 -20.00
N GLU A 84 17.73 8.87 -20.09
CA GLU A 84 17.92 10.21 -19.48
C GLU A 84 17.09 11.25 -20.21
N GLU A 85 17.12 11.24 -21.53
CA GLU A 85 16.28 12.12 -22.35
C GLU A 85 14.78 11.94 -22.05
N ASN A 86 14.30 10.71 -21.95
CA ASN A 86 12.90 10.44 -21.56
C ASN A 86 12.58 10.96 -20.14
N ARG A 87 13.56 10.95 -19.24
CA ARG A 87 13.41 11.53 -17.88
C ARG A 87 13.35 13.06 -17.95
N GLU A 88 14.20 13.70 -18.76
CA GLU A 88 14.20 15.15 -18.95
C GLU A 88 12.91 15.62 -19.64
N VAL A 89 12.49 14.96 -20.70
CA VAL A 89 11.21 15.26 -21.37
C VAL A 89 10.04 15.11 -20.42
N LYS A 90 10.06 14.11 -19.56
CA LYS A 90 9.04 13.92 -18.52
C LYS A 90 9.11 15.02 -17.46
N LYS A 91 10.31 15.44 -17.08
CA LYS A 91 10.53 16.54 -16.14
C LYS A 91 10.07 17.88 -16.73
N LEU A 92 10.46 18.18 -17.99
CA LEU A 92 10.01 19.36 -18.71
C LEU A 92 8.49 19.39 -18.94
N LYS A 93 7.87 18.25 -19.23
CA LYS A 93 6.40 18.15 -19.30
C LYS A 93 5.74 18.43 -17.94
N ILE A 94 6.34 17.96 -16.85
CA ILE A 94 5.85 18.25 -15.49
C ILE A 94 6.05 19.74 -15.16
N GLU A 95 7.18 20.33 -15.55
CA GLU A 95 7.47 21.76 -15.36
C GLU A 95 6.58 22.63 -16.25
N ALA A 96 6.40 22.30 -17.51
CA ALA A 96 5.46 22.98 -18.41
C ALA A 96 4.00 22.88 -17.94
N ILE A 97 3.62 21.75 -17.35
CA ILE A 97 2.32 21.60 -16.68
C ILE A 97 2.24 22.48 -15.42
N LYS A 98 3.34 22.67 -14.70
CA LYS A 98 3.41 23.61 -13.57
C LYS A 98 3.32 25.06 -14.02
N GLU A 99 4.10 25.46 -15.04
CA GLU A 99 4.06 26.82 -15.59
C GLU A 99 2.71 27.18 -16.25
N ASN A 100 2.09 26.25 -16.99
CA ASN A 100 0.73 26.47 -17.49
C ASN A 100 -0.32 26.53 -16.37
N ARG A 101 -0.06 25.94 -15.19
CA ARG A 101 -0.92 26.06 -14.01
C ARG A 101 -0.77 27.39 -13.31
N GLU A 102 0.39 28.03 -13.39
CA GLU A 102 0.63 29.37 -12.84
C GLU A 102 0.10 30.49 -13.75
N LYS A 103 -0.07 30.21 -15.07
CA LYS A 103 -0.63 31.14 -16.06
C LYS A 103 -2.15 31.04 -16.23
N ILE A 104 -2.82 30.08 -15.60
CA ILE A 104 -4.29 30.03 -15.56
C ILE A 104 -4.75 31.18 -14.65
N ASP A 105 -5.34 32.15 -15.28
CA ASP A 105 -5.86 33.42 -14.80
C ASP A 105 -6.30 33.38 -13.32
N VAL A 106 -5.59 34.16 -12.50
CA VAL A 106 -5.79 34.31 -11.05
C VAL A 106 -7.18 34.82 -10.69
N ASN A 107 -7.96 35.24 -11.69
CA ASN A 107 -9.25 35.91 -11.51
C ASN A 107 -10.48 35.03 -11.62
N THR A 108 -10.36 33.76 -12.02
CA THR A 108 -11.50 32.86 -12.03
C THR A 108 -11.49 31.93 -10.80
N ASN A 109 -12.55 31.94 -10.02
CA ASN A 109 -12.79 30.98 -8.92
C ASN A 109 -13.03 29.59 -9.50
N SER A 110 -11.99 29.02 -10.16
CA SER A 110 -12.05 27.67 -10.73
C SER A 110 -12.16 26.62 -9.61
N PHE A 111 -12.81 25.49 -9.91
CA PHE A 111 -12.95 24.39 -8.97
C PHE A 111 -11.60 23.95 -8.40
N GLN A 112 -10.58 23.82 -9.25
CA GLN A 112 -9.26 23.38 -8.82
C GLN A 112 -8.61 24.36 -7.84
N LYS A 113 -8.74 25.69 -8.07
CA LYS A 113 -8.21 26.71 -7.16
C LYS A 113 -8.87 26.61 -5.79
N ILE A 114 -10.19 26.54 -5.76
CA ILE A 114 -10.95 26.44 -4.51
C ILE A 114 -10.71 25.11 -3.79
N ALA A 115 -10.66 24.00 -4.54
CA ALA A 115 -10.34 22.68 -3.97
C ALA A 115 -8.93 22.63 -3.37
N ILE A 116 -7.95 23.30 -3.97
CA ILE A 116 -6.59 23.40 -3.41
C ILE A 116 -6.58 24.28 -2.16
N GLU A 117 -7.35 25.36 -2.13
CA GLU A 117 -7.49 26.20 -0.94
C GLU A 117 -8.10 25.40 0.22
N TRP A 118 -9.22 24.73 -0.01
CA TRP A 118 -9.83 23.81 0.94
C TRP A 118 -8.83 22.75 1.44
N TYR A 119 -8.14 22.11 0.50
CA TYR A 119 -7.14 21.10 0.81
C TYR A 119 -6.03 21.63 1.74
N LYS A 120 -5.48 22.79 1.46
CA LYS A 120 -4.43 23.41 2.30
C LYS A 120 -4.90 23.68 3.72
N ARG A 121 -6.15 24.11 3.91
CA ARG A 121 -6.74 24.34 5.23
C ARG A 121 -6.93 23.03 6.02
N GLN A 122 -7.31 21.96 5.33
CA GLN A 122 -7.57 20.67 5.95
C GLN A 122 -6.30 19.83 6.17
N ALA A 123 -5.26 20.02 5.35
CA ALA A 123 -4.06 19.18 5.33
C ALA A 123 -3.35 19.11 6.69
N ASN A 124 -3.39 20.17 7.48
CA ASN A 124 -2.77 20.23 8.81
C ASN A 124 -3.45 19.31 9.85
N HIS A 125 -4.68 18.87 9.58
CA HIS A 125 -5.44 17.96 10.46
C HIS A 125 -5.30 16.49 10.05
N TRP A 126 -4.65 16.21 8.92
CA TRP A 126 -4.51 14.88 8.35
C TRP A 126 -3.10 14.32 8.52
N THR A 127 -3.00 13.00 8.46
CA THR A 127 -1.70 12.36 8.26
C THR A 127 -1.20 12.64 6.84
N GLU A 128 0.11 12.69 6.63
CA GLU A 128 0.72 12.92 5.32
C GLU A 128 0.15 11.98 4.24
N LYS A 129 0.05 10.68 4.56
CA LYS A 129 -0.54 9.68 3.64
C LYS A 129 -1.98 10.01 3.27
N HIS A 130 -2.81 10.37 4.25
CA HIS A 130 -4.21 10.73 3.99
C HIS A 130 -4.32 12.00 3.14
N SER A 131 -3.49 12.99 3.43
CA SER A 131 -3.40 14.22 2.65
C SER A 131 -3.07 13.94 1.18
N ILE A 132 -2.05 13.10 0.92
CA ILE A 132 -1.68 12.67 -0.43
C ILE A 132 -2.84 11.92 -1.12
N ASP A 133 -3.52 11.03 -0.42
CA ASP A 133 -4.64 10.26 -0.97
C ASP A 133 -5.83 11.15 -1.33
N VAL A 134 -6.13 12.17 -0.51
CA VAL A 134 -7.16 13.17 -0.79
C VAL A 134 -6.81 13.96 -2.05
N TYR A 135 -5.60 14.53 -2.11
CA TYR A 135 -5.15 15.31 -3.27
C TYR A 135 -5.17 14.48 -4.56
N ASN A 136 -4.60 13.28 -4.52
CA ASN A 136 -4.53 12.40 -5.68
C ASN A 136 -5.90 12.01 -6.20
N SER A 137 -6.88 11.80 -5.33
CA SER A 137 -8.23 11.47 -5.77
C SER A 137 -8.91 12.61 -6.53
N LEU A 138 -8.73 13.85 -6.06
CA LEU A 138 -9.23 15.04 -6.78
C LEU A 138 -8.47 15.21 -8.09
N LYS A 139 -7.14 15.08 -8.06
CA LYS A 139 -6.27 15.23 -9.22
C LYS A 139 -6.59 14.26 -10.36
N PHE A 140 -6.83 12.99 -10.03
CA PHE A 140 -7.02 11.96 -11.06
C PHE A 140 -8.48 11.78 -11.48
N HIS A 141 -9.43 12.07 -10.60
CA HIS A 141 -10.83 11.77 -10.85
C HIS A 141 -11.73 12.99 -11.03
N VAL A 142 -11.30 14.19 -10.60
CA VAL A 142 -12.15 15.40 -10.65
C VAL A 142 -11.53 16.50 -11.50
N PHE A 143 -10.28 16.88 -11.26
CA PHE A 143 -9.64 17.99 -11.98
C PHE A 143 -9.61 17.84 -13.50
N PRO A 144 -9.50 16.65 -14.11
CA PRO A 144 -9.57 16.52 -15.56
C PRO A 144 -10.91 16.95 -16.16
N TYR A 145 -11.99 16.98 -15.37
CA TYR A 145 -13.34 17.31 -15.81
C TYR A 145 -13.83 18.67 -15.36
N LEU A 146 -13.57 19.01 -14.08
CA LEU A 146 -14.11 20.22 -13.45
C LEU A 146 -13.03 21.23 -13.09
N GLY A 147 -11.75 20.87 -13.16
CA GLY A 147 -10.66 21.68 -12.58
C GLY A 147 -10.64 23.13 -13.06
N ASN A 148 -10.80 23.35 -14.35
CA ASN A 148 -10.73 24.68 -14.97
C ASN A 148 -12.08 25.42 -15.00
N LYS A 149 -13.17 24.74 -14.61
CA LYS A 149 -14.50 25.34 -14.65
C LYS A 149 -14.72 26.24 -13.42
N PRO A 150 -15.32 27.45 -13.57
CA PRO A 150 -15.74 28.25 -12.43
C PRO A 150 -16.65 27.45 -11.51
N ILE A 151 -16.35 27.43 -10.21
CA ILE A 151 -17.03 26.56 -9.24
C ILE A 151 -18.52 26.85 -9.16
N ALA A 152 -18.90 28.13 -9.30
CA ALA A 152 -20.30 28.59 -9.31
C ALA A 152 -21.13 28.07 -10.50
N LEU A 153 -20.47 27.65 -11.60
CA LEU A 153 -21.15 27.16 -12.80
C LEU A 153 -21.20 25.64 -12.89
N ILE A 154 -20.71 24.94 -11.88
CA ILE A 154 -20.72 23.47 -11.87
C ILE A 154 -22.11 22.99 -11.44
N THR A 155 -22.69 22.18 -12.30
CA THR A 155 -24.05 21.61 -12.11
C THR A 155 -23.99 20.27 -11.37
N LYS A 156 -25.09 19.94 -10.69
CA LYS A 156 -25.27 18.61 -10.07
C LYS A 156 -25.11 17.46 -11.09
N GLN A 157 -25.55 17.68 -12.34
CA GLN A 157 -25.45 16.68 -13.39
C GLN A 157 -24.00 16.33 -13.75
N GLU A 158 -23.11 17.34 -13.77
CA GLU A 158 -21.69 17.11 -14.04
C GLU A 158 -21.01 16.34 -12.90
N VAL A 159 -21.34 16.66 -11.66
CA VAL A 159 -20.86 15.90 -10.49
C VAL A 159 -21.33 14.45 -10.57
N ILE A 160 -22.60 14.22 -10.87
CA ILE A 160 -23.18 12.87 -11.05
C ILE A 160 -22.48 12.11 -12.16
N SER A 161 -22.14 12.76 -13.28
CA SER A 161 -21.50 12.10 -14.42
C SER A 161 -20.12 11.53 -14.07
N ILE A 162 -19.33 12.26 -13.29
CA ILE A 162 -18.01 11.80 -12.79
C ILE A 162 -18.19 10.59 -11.87
N LEU A 163 -19.14 10.67 -10.95
CA LEU A 163 -19.36 9.60 -9.97
C LEU A 163 -19.90 8.32 -10.65
N ARG A 164 -20.80 8.46 -11.61
CA ARG A 164 -21.32 7.32 -12.41
C ARG A 164 -20.20 6.64 -13.22
N LYS A 165 -19.27 7.41 -13.78
CA LYS A 165 -18.10 6.84 -14.46
C LYS A 165 -17.31 5.92 -13.53
N LEU A 166 -17.02 6.36 -12.33
CA LEU A 166 -16.30 5.54 -11.33
C LEU A 166 -17.10 4.29 -10.92
N GLU A 167 -18.42 4.43 -10.80
CA GLU A 167 -19.32 3.32 -10.47
C GLU A 167 -19.36 2.29 -11.61
N THR A 168 -19.49 2.72 -12.87
CA THR A 168 -19.47 1.84 -14.07
C THR A 168 -18.13 1.10 -14.21
N GLU A 169 -17.02 1.72 -13.79
CA GLU A 169 -15.71 1.09 -13.73
C GLU A 169 -15.57 0.10 -12.53
N GLY A 170 -16.62 -0.10 -11.73
CA GLY A 170 -16.60 -0.96 -10.55
C GLY A 170 -15.80 -0.39 -9.35
N LYS A 171 -15.41 0.89 -9.41
CA LYS A 171 -14.59 1.56 -8.39
C LYS A 171 -15.45 2.17 -7.27
N TYR A 172 -16.30 1.39 -6.66
CA TYR A 172 -17.31 1.85 -5.69
C TYR A 172 -16.72 2.60 -4.47
N GLU A 173 -15.62 2.10 -3.90
CA GLU A 173 -14.95 2.77 -2.76
C GLU A 173 -14.37 4.13 -3.20
N THR A 174 -13.76 4.19 -4.38
CA THR A 174 -13.24 5.44 -4.95
C THR A 174 -14.36 6.43 -5.22
N CYS A 175 -15.47 5.96 -5.81
CA CYS A 175 -16.68 6.76 -6.05
C CYS A 175 -17.20 7.37 -4.74
N TYR A 176 -17.33 6.55 -3.70
CA TYR A 176 -17.78 6.99 -2.38
C TYR A 176 -16.86 8.06 -1.78
N ARG A 177 -15.54 7.86 -1.86
CA ARG A 177 -14.53 8.81 -1.36
C ARG A 177 -14.51 10.12 -2.14
N VAL A 178 -14.56 10.02 -3.48
CA VAL A 178 -14.60 11.22 -4.36
C VAL A 178 -15.87 12.02 -4.09
N ARG A 179 -17.03 11.36 -3.93
CA ARG A 179 -18.28 12.03 -3.56
C ARG A 179 -18.14 12.82 -2.27
N GLN A 180 -17.59 12.21 -1.21
CA GLN A 180 -17.38 12.90 0.08
C GLN A 180 -16.48 14.13 -0.06
N ARG A 181 -15.41 14.01 -0.88
CA ARG A 181 -14.47 15.12 -1.10
C ARG A 181 -15.10 16.25 -1.91
N LEU A 182 -15.89 15.91 -2.93
CA LEU A 182 -16.66 16.90 -3.68
C LEU A 182 -17.65 17.64 -2.78
N GLU A 183 -18.41 16.91 -1.96
CA GLU A 183 -19.35 17.48 -1.00
C GLU A 183 -18.66 18.48 -0.06
N ALA A 184 -17.49 18.11 0.50
CA ALA A 184 -16.72 18.96 1.40
C ALA A 184 -16.09 20.18 0.70
N VAL A 185 -15.62 20.04 -0.55
CA VAL A 185 -15.09 21.18 -1.33
C VAL A 185 -16.20 22.18 -1.63
N PHE A 186 -17.39 21.71 -2.06
CA PHE A 186 -18.50 22.60 -2.35
C PHE A 186 -19.11 23.21 -1.08
N GLU A 187 -19.15 22.50 0.04
CA GLU A 187 -19.53 23.05 1.34
C GLU A 187 -18.59 24.20 1.74
N PHE A 188 -17.28 24.01 1.59
CA PHE A 188 -16.30 25.07 1.82
C PHE A 188 -16.51 26.25 0.88
N ALA A 189 -16.80 25.98 -0.40
CA ALA A 189 -17.03 27.01 -1.40
C ALA A 189 -18.31 27.84 -1.12
N GLU A 190 -19.38 27.18 -0.68
CA GLU A 190 -20.64 27.80 -0.30
C GLU A 190 -20.45 28.70 0.93
N ILE A 191 -19.80 28.19 2.00
CA ILE A 191 -19.50 28.97 3.22
C ILE A 191 -18.57 30.16 2.91
N SER A 192 -17.69 30.01 1.91
CA SER A 192 -16.76 31.07 1.49
C SER A 192 -17.32 31.98 0.39
N GLU A 193 -18.61 31.90 0.08
CA GLU A 193 -19.34 32.71 -0.91
C GLU A 193 -18.77 32.60 -2.35
N TYR A 194 -18.07 31.48 -2.70
CA TYR A 194 -17.61 31.22 -4.06
C TYR A 194 -18.70 30.64 -4.97
N CYS A 195 -19.77 30.09 -4.42
CA CYS A 195 -20.93 29.56 -5.15
C CYS A 195 -22.20 29.58 -4.30
N GLU A 196 -23.34 29.55 -5.00
CA GLU A 196 -24.66 29.41 -4.37
C GLU A 196 -25.04 27.92 -4.29
N GLY A 197 -24.94 27.34 -3.10
CA GLY A 197 -25.33 25.96 -2.81
C GLY A 197 -24.30 24.91 -3.21
N ASN A 198 -24.59 23.66 -2.76
CA ASN A 198 -23.69 22.52 -2.91
C ASN A 198 -24.25 21.49 -3.92
N PRO A 199 -23.75 21.45 -5.18
CA PRO A 199 -24.23 20.50 -6.18
C PRO A 199 -23.88 19.04 -5.87
N ALA A 200 -22.93 18.78 -4.95
CA ALA A 200 -22.59 17.45 -4.47
C ALA A 200 -23.43 17.01 -3.25
N GLY A 201 -24.22 17.95 -2.68
CA GLY A 201 -25.07 17.67 -1.52
C GLY A 201 -26.20 16.68 -1.82
N GLY A 202 -26.43 15.76 -0.86
CA GLY A 202 -27.51 14.76 -0.96
C GLY A 202 -27.23 13.57 -1.89
N LEU A 203 -26.07 13.53 -2.56
CA LEU A 203 -25.73 12.44 -3.51
C LEU A 203 -25.47 11.09 -2.80
N GLN A 204 -25.31 11.05 -1.49
CA GLN A 204 -25.25 9.78 -0.72
C GLN A 204 -26.54 8.95 -0.83
N LYS A 205 -27.66 9.55 -1.23
CA LYS A 205 -28.93 8.85 -1.49
C LYS A 205 -28.91 8.09 -2.83
N ILE A 206 -28.05 8.50 -3.76
CA ILE A 206 -27.90 7.90 -5.10
C ILE A 206 -26.71 6.95 -5.13
N PHE A 207 -25.57 7.38 -4.57
CA PHE A 207 -24.34 6.63 -4.53
C PHE A 207 -24.14 6.03 -3.13
N THR A 208 -24.53 4.78 -2.98
CA THR A 208 -24.48 4.06 -1.70
C THR A 208 -23.05 3.75 -1.29
N LYS A 209 -22.82 3.77 0.01
CA LYS A 209 -21.55 3.30 0.59
C LYS A 209 -21.35 1.82 0.26
N PRO A 210 -20.23 1.44 -0.32
CA PRO A 210 -19.94 0.04 -0.55
C PRO A 210 -19.91 -0.72 0.76
N GLN A 211 -20.46 -1.92 0.76
CA GLN A 211 -20.43 -2.79 1.93
C GLN A 211 -18.97 -3.14 2.26
N PRO A 212 -18.56 -3.01 3.53
CA PRO A 212 -17.22 -3.42 3.93
C PRO A 212 -17.04 -4.91 3.64
N LYS A 213 -16.11 -5.25 2.78
CA LYS A 213 -15.69 -6.65 2.62
C LYS A 213 -14.80 -7.02 3.80
N SER A 214 -15.14 -8.09 4.50
CA SER A 214 -14.25 -8.67 5.50
C SER A 214 -12.91 -8.99 4.84
N ARG A 215 -11.83 -8.60 5.49
CA ARG A 215 -10.50 -8.94 4.99
C ARG A 215 -10.29 -10.44 5.17
N HIS A 216 -9.78 -11.10 4.13
CA HIS A 216 -9.44 -12.51 4.21
C HIS A 216 -8.45 -12.76 5.34
N SER A 217 -8.79 -13.69 6.19
CA SER A 217 -7.99 -14.18 7.30
C SER A 217 -7.72 -15.66 7.10
N LEU A 218 -6.53 -16.11 7.43
CA LEU A 218 -6.17 -17.50 7.41
C LEU A 218 -7.07 -18.28 8.38
N PRO A 219 -7.69 -19.40 7.97
CA PRO A 219 -8.35 -20.30 8.90
C PRO A 219 -7.34 -20.84 9.93
N VAL A 220 -7.76 -21.01 11.17
CA VAL A 220 -6.88 -21.51 12.24
C VAL A 220 -6.30 -22.89 11.88
N SER A 221 -7.09 -23.75 11.21
CA SER A 221 -6.66 -25.07 10.75
C SER A 221 -5.52 -25.06 9.73
N GLU A 222 -5.33 -23.95 9.01
CA GLU A 222 -4.26 -23.82 8.01
C GLU A 222 -2.98 -23.17 8.58
N LEU A 223 -3.04 -22.67 9.82
CA LEU A 223 -1.90 -22.01 10.44
C LEU A 223 -0.66 -22.91 10.57
N PRO A 224 -0.78 -24.20 10.96
CA PRO A 224 0.38 -25.10 11.02
C PRO A 224 1.07 -25.25 9.66
N GLU A 225 0.31 -25.44 8.59
CA GLU A 225 0.85 -25.53 7.23
C GLU A 225 1.52 -24.21 6.80
N PHE A 226 0.93 -23.07 7.14
CA PHE A 226 1.50 -21.76 6.83
C PHE A 226 2.87 -21.58 7.52
N LEU A 227 2.99 -21.94 8.79
CA LEU A 227 4.23 -21.85 9.58
C LEU A 227 5.30 -22.79 9.00
N ALA A 228 4.94 -24.04 8.69
CA ALA A 228 5.84 -24.98 8.04
C ALA A 228 6.37 -24.47 6.68
N LYS A 229 5.50 -23.84 5.87
CA LYS A 229 5.89 -23.21 4.60
C LYS A 229 6.83 -22.02 4.79
N ILE A 230 6.71 -21.24 5.86
CA ILE A 230 7.66 -20.17 6.18
C ILE A 230 9.06 -20.77 6.37
N GLU A 231 9.19 -21.83 7.14
CA GLU A 231 10.49 -22.47 7.37
C GLU A 231 11.05 -23.14 6.12
N ALA A 232 10.24 -23.86 5.39
CA ALA A 232 10.66 -24.57 4.18
C ALA A 232 11.04 -23.66 3.00
N ASP A 233 10.60 -22.39 3.02
CA ASP A 233 10.89 -21.45 1.92
C ASP A 233 12.38 -21.08 1.87
N LYS A 234 13.01 -21.33 0.73
CA LYS A 234 14.45 -21.06 0.51
C LYS A 234 14.73 -19.73 -0.21
N VAL A 235 13.69 -18.99 -0.55
CA VAL A 235 13.80 -17.77 -1.37
C VAL A 235 13.79 -16.49 -0.52
N THR A 236 12.98 -16.47 0.54
CA THR A 236 12.87 -15.31 1.43
C THR A 236 14.07 -15.24 2.37
N SER A 237 14.60 -14.03 2.55
CA SER A 237 15.66 -13.79 3.54
C SER A 237 15.20 -14.20 4.95
N ARG A 238 16.14 -14.63 5.77
CA ARG A 238 15.87 -14.99 7.18
C ARG A 238 15.23 -13.83 7.93
N SER A 239 15.70 -12.59 7.73
CA SER A 239 15.13 -11.38 8.35
C SER A 239 13.64 -11.19 8.02
N ASN A 240 13.21 -11.43 6.77
CA ASN A 240 11.80 -11.33 6.40
C ASN A 240 10.95 -12.47 6.95
N LYS A 241 11.50 -13.67 7.13
CA LYS A 241 10.83 -14.78 7.83
C LYS A 241 10.62 -14.42 9.30
N LEU A 242 11.65 -13.89 9.96
CA LEU A 242 11.57 -13.42 11.34
C LEU A 242 10.54 -12.30 11.49
N ALA A 243 10.51 -11.34 10.55
CA ALA A 243 9.50 -10.27 10.52
C ALA A 243 8.07 -10.83 10.43
N MET A 244 7.83 -11.87 9.59
CA MET A 244 6.53 -12.52 9.49
C MET A 244 6.15 -13.23 10.80
N LYS A 245 7.08 -13.99 11.38
CA LYS A 245 6.86 -14.68 12.67
C LYS A 245 6.59 -13.68 13.80
N PHE A 246 7.37 -12.63 13.89
CA PHE A 246 7.19 -11.58 14.88
C PHE A 246 5.82 -10.90 14.76
N LEU A 247 5.37 -10.65 13.52
CA LEU A 247 4.02 -10.12 13.27
C LEU A 247 2.93 -11.08 13.77
N ILE A 248 3.07 -12.38 13.52
CA ILE A 248 2.12 -13.40 13.98
C ILE A 248 2.10 -13.46 15.50
N LEU A 249 3.26 -13.44 16.14
CA LEU A 249 3.37 -13.50 17.61
C LEU A 249 2.81 -12.27 18.31
N THR A 250 3.01 -11.08 17.75
CA THR A 250 2.59 -9.82 18.38
C THR A 250 1.26 -9.31 17.86
N PHE A 251 0.82 -9.77 16.70
CA PHE A 251 -0.37 -9.36 15.93
C PHE A 251 -0.63 -7.85 15.94
N VAL A 252 0.43 -7.05 15.93
CA VAL A 252 0.40 -5.59 15.74
C VAL A 252 0.00 -5.23 14.28
N ARG A 253 -0.26 -3.97 13.99
CA ARG A 253 -0.50 -3.56 12.60
C ARG A 253 0.77 -3.64 11.77
N SER A 254 0.64 -3.93 10.47
CA SER A 254 1.79 -4.02 9.57
C SER A 254 2.64 -2.74 9.54
N SER A 255 2.02 -1.57 9.67
CA SER A 255 2.74 -0.30 9.76
C SER A 255 3.49 -0.14 11.08
N GLU A 256 2.95 -0.65 12.18
CA GLU A 256 3.60 -0.65 13.49
C GLU A 256 4.87 -1.51 13.44
N LEU A 257 4.78 -2.73 12.90
CA LEU A 257 5.92 -3.61 12.69
C LEU A 257 6.97 -2.97 11.76
N ARG A 258 6.55 -2.48 10.60
CA ARG A 258 7.47 -1.97 9.56
C ARG A 258 8.39 -0.85 10.05
N PHE A 259 7.86 0.03 10.85
CA PHE A 259 8.57 1.19 11.39
C PHE A 259 9.02 0.99 12.84
N ALA A 260 9.06 -0.26 13.31
CA ALA A 260 9.63 -0.58 14.61
C ALA A 260 11.10 -0.15 14.66
N ASP A 261 11.44 0.62 15.66
CA ASP A 261 12.79 1.12 15.91
C ASP A 261 13.37 0.45 17.15
N TRP A 262 14.68 0.16 17.15
CA TRP A 262 15.35 -0.50 18.27
C TRP A 262 15.18 0.23 19.59
N ASN A 263 15.11 1.56 19.57
CA ASN A 263 14.89 2.39 20.77
C ASN A 263 13.51 2.19 21.42
N GLU A 264 12.59 1.50 20.76
CA GLU A 264 11.25 1.24 21.29
C GLU A 264 11.18 -0.06 22.11
N PHE A 265 12.25 -0.87 22.09
CA PHE A 265 12.29 -2.18 22.72
C PHE A 265 13.11 -2.18 23.99
N ASP A 266 12.50 -2.61 25.09
CA ASP A 266 13.16 -2.86 26.35
C ASP A 266 13.15 -4.39 26.60
N VAL A 267 14.13 -5.07 26.00
CA VAL A 267 14.21 -6.54 25.97
C VAL A 267 14.98 -7.13 27.15
N ASP A 268 15.79 -6.34 27.84
CA ASP A 268 16.67 -6.81 28.92
C ASP A 268 16.01 -6.77 30.30
N ARG A 269 14.84 -6.15 30.39
CA ARG A 269 14.10 -6.15 31.66
C ARG A 269 13.44 -7.51 31.92
N THR A 270 13.10 -7.75 33.18
CA THR A 270 12.38 -8.96 33.64
C THR A 270 11.06 -9.17 32.87
N ASP A 271 10.43 -8.07 32.48
CA ASP A 271 9.16 -8.03 31.75
C ASP A 271 9.35 -7.33 30.40
N PRO A 272 9.85 -8.01 29.36
CA PRO A 272 10.16 -7.39 28.07
C PRO A 272 8.95 -6.69 27.45
N LEU A 273 9.20 -5.49 26.91
CA LEU A 273 8.13 -4.62 26.41
C LEU A 273 8.56 -3.88 25.15
N TRP A 274 7.64 -3.75 24.21
CA TRP A 274 7.75 -2.85 23.06
C TRP A 274 6.84 -1.64 23.27
N LEU A 275 7.40 -0.45 23.25
CA LEU A 275 6.72 0.83 23.46
C LEU A 275 6.53 1.53 22.12
N ILE A 276 5.38 1.35 21.47
CA ILE A 276 5.08 2.02 20.21
C ILE A 276 4.63 3.46 20.51
N PRO A 277 5.37 4.48 20.03
CA PRO A 277 5.07 5.87 20.33
C PRO A 277 3.74 6.34 19.70
N SER A 278 3.11 7.31 20.34
CA SER A 278 1.79 7.87 19.97
C SER A 278 1.73 8.38 18.54
N GLU A 279 2.83 8.94 18.05
CA GLU A 279 2.95 9.51 16.69
C GLU A 279 2.75 8.46 15.59
N ARG A 280 3.13 7.22 15.88
CA ARG A 280 2.97 6.09 14.95
C ARG A 280 1.64 5.36 15.10
N MET A 281 0.90 5.65 16.15
CA MET A 281 -0.37 5.00 16.43
C MET A 281 -1.53 5.73 15.76
N LYS A 282 -2.43 4.97 15.11
CA LYS A 282 -3.64 5.53 14.46
C LYS A 282 -4.47 6.41 15.40
N MET A 283 -4.45 6.10 16.69
CA MET A 283 -5.24 6.79 17.72
C MET A 283 -4.43 7.79 18.54
N ARG A 284 -3.17 8.06 18.16
CA ARG A 284 -2.27 8.99 18.86
C ARG A 284 -2.16 8.72 20.37
N LYS A 285 -2.22 7.45 20.76
CA LYS A 285 -1.96 6.97 22.11
C LYS A 285 -0.85 5.95 22.07
N MET A 286 0.13 6.06 22.96
CA MET A 286 1.20 5.07 23.10
C MET A 286 0.62 3.68 23.30
N HIS A 287 1.23 2.68 22.68
CA HIS A 287 0.80 1.30 22.78
C HIS A 287 1.90 0.43 23.37
N HIS A 288 1.64 -0.14 24.53
CA HIS A 288 2.50 -1.07 25.21
C HIS A 288 2.25 -2.48 24.69
N VAL A 289 3.24 -3.15 24.12
CA VAL A 289 3.12 -4.52 23.60
C VAL A 289 4.00 -5.44 24.44
N PRO A 290 3.44 -6.24 25.37
CA PRO A 290 4.21 -7.24 26.09
C PRO A 290 4.81 -8.25 25.14
N LEU A 291 6.08 -8.57 25.32
CA LEU A 291 6.82 -9.51 24.48
C LEU A 291 6.91 -10.88 25.15
N SER A 292 6.54 -11.91 24.42
CA SER A 292 6.77 -13.30 24.80
C SER A 292 8.24 -13.68 24.66
N SER A 293 8.66 -14.77 25.30
CA SER A 293 10.03 -15.29 25.17
C SER A 293 10.44 -15.50 23.71
N HIS A 294 9.57 -16.13 22.89
CA HIS A 294 9.87 -16.35 21.47
C HIS A 294 9.93 -15.05 20.65
N ALA A 295 9.17 -14.01 21.01
CA ALA A 295 9.28 -12.70 20.38
C ALA A 295 10.64 -12.04 20.72
N VAL A 296 11.11 -12.19 21.95
CA VAL A 296 12.44 -11.72 22.37
C VAL A 296 13.56 -12.48 21.65
N GLU A 297 13.43 -13.79 21.47
CA GLU A 297 14.40 -14.58 20.69
C GLU A 297 14.49 -14.11 19.24
N ILE A 298 13.35 -13.82 18.61
CA ILE A 298 13.33 -13.22 17.26
C ILE A 298 14.06 -11.89 17.23
N LEU A 299 13.86 -11.02 18.21
CA LEU A 299 14.56 -9.73 18.28
C LEU A 299 16.07 -9.91 18.46
N LYS A 300 16.50 -10.83 19.32
CA LYS A 300 17.92 -11.17 19.47
C LYS A 300 18.55 -11.67 18.18
N GLU A 301 17.84 -12.49 17.41
CA GLU A 301 18.30 -12.93 16.09
C GLU A 301 18.29 -11.75 15.10
N MET A 302 17.25 -10.91 15.11
CA MET A 302 17.14 -9.74 14.22
C MET A 302 18.27 -8.73 14.41
N HIS A 303 18.80 -8.61 15.64
CA HIS A 303 19.92 -7.72 15.94
C HIS A 303 21.16 -8.00 15.06
N GLN A 304 21.34 -9.25 14.59
CA GLN A 304 22.42 -9.64 13.69
C GLN A 304 22.24 -9.09 12.26
N TYR A 305 21.01 -8.72 11.87
CA TYR A 305 20.67 -8.28 10.52
C TYR A 305 20.48 -6.77 10.39
N SER A 306 19.97 -6.10 11.43
CA SER A 306 19.61 -4.68 11.37
C SER A 306 20.42 -3.79 12.32
N GLY A 307 21.32 -4.38 13.09
CA GLY A 307 22.19 -3.65 14.02
C GLY A 307 21.45 -3.12 15.26
N PRO A 308 22.16 -2.38 16.14
CA PRO A 308 21.57 -1.93 17.39
C PRO A 308 20.65 -0.70 17.25
N ASP A 309 20.72 0.02 16.15
CA ASP A 309 20.07 1.33 15.96
C ASP A 309 19.16 1.37 14.73
N GLY A 310 18.13 2.22 14.76
CA GLY A 310 17.21 2.45 13.68
C GLY A 310 16.17 1.34 13.53
N PHE A 311 15.71 1.10 12.29
CA PHE A 311 14.63 0.14 12.06
C PHE A 311 15.02 -1.30 12.35
N VAL A 312 14.19 -2.01 13.12
CA VAL A 312 14.35 -3.44 13.39
C VAL A 312 14.18 -4.28 12.12
N PHE A 313 13.14 -3.99 11.32
CA PHE A 313 12.80 -4.76 10.12
C PHE A 313 13.15 -3.95 8.87
N THR A 314 14.34 -4.20 8.32
CA THR A 314 14.94 -3.43 7.23
C THR A 314 14.86 -4.12 5.88
N GLN A 315 15.04 -3.35 4.81
CA GLN A 315 15.19 -3.91 3.47
C GLN A 315 16.57 -4.57 3.34
N VAL A 316 16.61 -5.79 2.82
CA VAL A 316 17.84 -6.55 2.62
C VAL A 316 18.89 -5.78 1.80
N ARG A 317 18.46 -4.99 0.81
CA ARG A 317 19.36 -4.21 -0.06
C ARG A 317 19.64 -2.79 0.43
N ASN A 318 18.91 -2.32 1.42
CA ASN A 318 19.07 -1.00 2.00
C ASN A 318 18.68 -1.02 3.48
N PRO A 319 19.63 -1.35 4.38
CA PRO A 319 19.38 -1.46 5.81
C PRO A 319 18.93 -0.15 6.49
N GLN A 320 19.12 0.99 5.85
CA GLN A 320 18.65 2.29 6.34
C GLN A 320 17.15 2.51 6.12
N LYS A 321 16.47 1.60 5.42
CA LYS A 321 15.04 1.72 5.13
C LYS A 321 14.26 0.55 5.71
N ALA A 322 13.11 0.88 6.30
CA ALA A 322 12.13 -0.11 6.73
C ALA A 322 11.68 -1.01 5.57
N ILE A 323 11.30 -2.26 5.85
CA ILE A 323 10.72 -3.16 4.82
C ILE A 323 9.54 -2.48 4.12
N SER A 324 9.34 -2.80 2.83
CA SER A 324 8.25 -2.19 2.05
C SER A 324 6.88 -2.65 2.56
N GLU A 325 5.86 -1.85 2.27
CA GLU A 325 4.47 -2.13 2.68
C GLU A 325 3.98 -3.53 2.22
N ASN A 326 4.49 -3.99 1.09
CA ASN A 326 4.06 -5.23 0.46
C ASN A 326 5.00 -6.42 0.69
N THR A 327 6.14 -6.24 1.39
CA THR A 327 7.14 -7.31 1.58
C THR A 327 6.51 -8.57 2.16
N LEU A 328 5.82 -8.46 3.28
CA LEU A 328 5.20 -9.61 3.94
C LEU A 328 3.99 -10.15 3.16
N LEU A 329 3.23 -9.28 2.50
CA LEU A 329 2.11 -9.70 1.64
C LEU A 329 2.62 -10.53 0.45
N TYR A 330 3.66 -10.07 -0.25
CA TYR A 330 4.24 -10.82 -1.35
C TYR A 330 4.86 -12.14 -0.89
N PHE A 331 5.43 -12.16 0.31
CA PHE A 331 5.89 -13.40 0.92
C PHE A 331 4.72 -14.38 1.15
N SER A 332 3.66 -13.97 1.82
CA SER A 332 2.44 -14.77 2.02
C SER A 332 1.85 -15.27 0.69
N ASN A 333 1.75 -14.38 -0.32
CA ASN A 333 1.24 -14.73 -1.64
C ASN A 333 2.09 -15.81 -2.33
N ARG A 334 3.42 -15.75 -2.20
CA ARG A 334 4.33 -16.75 -2.76
C ARG A 334 4.21 -18.10 -2.08
N LEU A 335 3.88 -18.15 -0.79
CA LEU A 335 3.59 -19.39 -0.06
C LEU A 335 2.25 -20.03 -0.49
N GLY A 336 1.49 -19.41 -1.42
CA GLY A 336 0.23 -19.92 -1.97
C GLY A 336 -1.04 -19.32 -1.34
N TYR A 337 -0.92 -18.24 -0.57
CA TYR A 337 -2.05 -17.61 0.13
C TYR A 337 -2.54 -16.32 -0.53
N ALA A 338 -2.24 -16.13 -1.82
CA ALA A 338 -2.77 -14.99 -2.59
C ALA A 338 -4.30 -15.00 -2.62
N GLY A 339 -4.93 -13.90 -2.20
CA GLY A 339 -6.39 -13.79 -2.13
C GLY A 339 -7.05 -14.57 -0.98
N ARG A 340 -6.30 -15.40 -0.24
CA ARG A 340 -6.81 -16.22 0.89
C ARG A 340 -6.49 -15.62 2.24
N ASN A 341 -5.39 -14.87 2.34
CA ASN A 341 -4.97 -14.19 3.56
C ASN A 341 -4.45 -12.79 3.26
N THR A 342 -4.61 -11.89 4.20
CA THR A 342 -3.97 -10.57 4.22
C THR A 342 -3.08 -10.47 5.45
N ILE A 343 -2.08 -9.59 5.43
CA ILE A 343 -1.22 -9.38 6.62
C ILE A 343 -2.05 -8.91 7.83
N HIS A 344 -3.12 -8.15 7.59
CA HIS A 344 -4.06 -7.79 8.64
C HIS A 344 -4.91 -8.98 9.13
N GLY A 345 -5.08 -10.02 8.30
CA GLY A 345 -5.83 -11.23 8.65
C GLY A 345 -5.25 -11.98 9.87
N PHE A 346 -3.94 -11.90 10.11
CA PHE A 346 -3.33 -12.49 11.31
C PHE A 346 -3.83 -11.88 12.61
N ARG A 347 -4.25 -10.63 12.60
CA ARG A 347 -4.88 -10.00 13.77
C ARG A 347 -6.28 -10.57 14.04
N ALA A 348 -7.05 -10.79 12.96
CA ALA A 348 -8.36 -11.43 13.06
C ALA A 348 -8.22 -12.88 13.55
N LEU A 349 -7.23 -13.62 13.03
CA LEU A 349 -6.91 -14.97 13.47
C LEU A 349 -6.55 -15.01 14.97
N ALA A 350 -5.64 -14.15 15.43
CA ALA A 350 -5.28 -14.06 16.84
C ALA A 350 -6.49 -13.71 17.72
N SER A 351 -7.27 -12.70 17.32
CA SER A 351 -8.51 -12.33 18.01
C SER A 351 -9.48 -13.50 18.14
N THR A 352 -9.69 -14.24 17.04
CA THR A 352 -10.59 -15.42 17.04
C THR A 352 -10.11 -16.48 18.04
N VAL A 353 -8.84 -16.90 17.94
CA VAL A 353 -8.29 -17.94 18.81
C VAL A 353 -8.32 -17.54 20.29
N LEU A 354 -7.93 -16.28 20.57
CA LEU A 354 -7.91 -15.77 21.94
C LEU A 354 -9.32 -15.71 22.55
N ASN A 355 -10.32 -15.26 21.79
CA ASN A 355 -11.72 -15.23 22.23
C ASN A 355 -12.30 -16.64 22.39
N GLU A 356 -12.07 -17.55 21.43
CA GLU A 356 -12.54 -18.94 21.50
C GLU A 356 -11.90 -19.74 22.64
N SER A 357 -10.67 -19.38 23.02
CA SER A 357 -10.00 -20.01 24.18
C SER A 357 -10.74 -19.80 25.49
N ARG A 358 -11.54 -18.71 25.60
CA ARG A 358 -12.27 -18.28 26.81
C ARG A 358 -11.38 -18.08 28.04
N LYS A 359 -10.08 -17.88 27.85
CA LYS A 359 -9.09 -17.71 28.92
C LYS A 359 -8.89 -16.27 29.32
N TRP A 360 -9.26 -15.34 28.43
CA TRP A 360 -8.91 -13.93 28.55
C TRP A 360 -10.15 -13.05 28.49
N HIS A 361 -10.17 -12.00 29.31
CA HIS A 361 -11.26 -11.04 29.23
C HIS A 361 -11.22 -10.32 27.86
N PRO A 362 -12.36 -10.07 27.18
CA PRO A 362 -12.40 -9.39 25.89
C PRO A 362 -11.64 -8.06 25.87
N ASP A 363 -11.71 -7.26 26.93
CA ASP A 363 -11.00 -5.97 27.03
C ASP A 363 -9.46 -6.13 26.95
N VAL A 364 -8.93 -7.22 27.47
CA VAL A 364 -7.49 -7.54 27.39
C VAL A 364 -7.08 -7.79 25.94
N ILE A 365 -7.91 -8.53 25.19
CA ILE A 365 -7.69 -8.82 23.77
C ILE A 365 -7.80 -7.53 22.94
N GLU A 366 -8.88 -6.75 23.16
CA GLU A 366 -9.10 -5.49 22.44
C GLU A 366 -8.00 -4.45 22.74
N ARG A 367 -7.50 -4.41 24.00
CA ARG A 367 -6.39 -3.54 24.38
C ARG A 367 -5.09 -3.97 23.65
N GLN A 368 -4.81 -5.26 23.55
CA GLN A 368 -3.67 -5.78 22.79
C GLN A 368 -3.79 -5.47 21.29
N LEU A 369 -4.99 -5.53 20.74
CA LEU A 369 -5.26 -5.12 19.37
C LEU A 369 -5.19 -3.60 19.16
N ALA A 370 -5.02 -2.79 20.21
CA ALA A 370 -5.12 -1.33 20.15
C ALA A 370 -6.41 -0.86 19.44
N HIS A 371 -7.53 -1.54 19.73
CA HIS A 371 -8.84 -1.12 19.27
C HIS A 371 -9.40 -0.07 20.24
N GLN A 372 -10.21 0.83 19.71
CA GLN A 372 -10.96 1.76 20.56
C GLN A 372 -12.21 1.08 21.11
N GLU A 373 -12.49 1.38 22.37
CA GLU A 373 -13.81 1.13 22.92
C GLU A 373 -14.86 1.94 22.13
N SER A 374 -15.81 1.25 21.54
CA SER A 374 -16.89 1.86 20.75
C SER A 374 -17.85 2.68 21.61
N ASN A 375 -18.00 2.31 22.87
CA ASN A 375 -18.78 3.05 23.84
C ASN A 375 -17.97 4.22 24.39
N LYS A 376 -18.32 5.45 23.99
CA LYS A 376 -17.65 6.68 24.42
C LYS A 376 -17.64 6.88 25.94
N VAL A 377 -18.70 6.47 26.64
CA VAL A 377 -18.79 6.55 28.10
C VAL A 377 -17.79 5.59 28.72
N ARG A 378 -17.79 4.32 28.30
CA ARG A 378 -16.84 3.32 28.79
C ARG A 378 -15.39 3.70 28.47
N SER A 379 -15.12 4.24 27.29
CA SER A 379 -13.80 4.74 26.89
C SER A 379 -13.26 5.86 27.79
N ALA A 380 -14.12 6.71 28.32
CA ALA A 380 -13.72 7.80 29.22
C ALA A 380 -13.27 7.29 30.60
N TYR A 381 -13.84 6.18 31.07
CA TYR A 381 -13.56 5.64 32.40
C TYR A 381 -12.59 4.46 32.40
N ASN A 382 -12.51 3.66 31.34
CA ASN A 382 -11.62 2.50 31.25
C ASN A 382 -10.24 2.89 30.68
N ARG A 383 -9.32 3.25 31.58
CA ARG A 383 -7.91 3.56 31.24
C ARG A 383 -6.95 2.42 31.55
N ALA A 384 -7.47 1.25 31.95
CA ALA A 384 -6.63 0.12 32.36
C ALA A 384 -5.82 -0.42 31.17
N GLU A 385 -4.53 -0.63 31.36
CA GLU A 385 -3.64 -1.22 30.37
C GLU A 385 -3.61 -2.76 30.41
N HIS A 386 -4.11 -3.37 31.49
CA HIS A 386 -4.16 -4.82 31.70
C HIS A 386 -2.82 -5.52 31.43
N LEU A 387 -1.68 -4.88 31.74
CA LEU A 387 -0.35 -5.33 31.31
C LEU A 387 -0.02 -6.75 31.80
N ASP A 388 -0.32 -7.07 33.05
CA ASP A 388 0.03 -8.38 33.62
C ASP A 388 -0.79 -9.52 32.99
N GLU A 389 -2.06 -9.28 32.72
CA GLU A 389 -2.89 -10.25 32.04
C GLU A 389 -2.50 -10.37 30.56
N ARG A 390 -2.17 -9.26 29.91
CA ARG A 390 -1.67 -9.25 28.54
C ARG A 390 -0.34 -9.98 28.40
N ARG A 391 0.58 -9.87 29.37
CA ARG A 391 1.83 -10.66 29.37
C ARG A 391 1.55 -12.15 29.37
N LYS A 392 0.66 -12.60 30.28
CA LYS A 392 0.25 -14.02 30.33
C LYS A 392 -0.42 -14.45 29.02
N MET A 393 -1.27 -13.61 28.46
CA MET A 393 -1.94 -13.85 27.20
C MET A 393 -0.95 -13.98 26.03
N MET A 394 -0.01 -13.05 25.91
CA MET A 394 0.98 -13.04 24.84
C MET A 394 1.93 -14.24 24.93
N GLN A 395 2.32 -14.64 26.15
CA GLN A 395 3.12 -15.86 26.33
C GLN A 395 2.31 -17.12 25.98
N TRP A 396 1.05 -17.19 26.41
CA TRP A 396 0.18 -18.30 26.05
C TRP A 396 -0.03 -18.40 24.52
N TRP A 397 -0.27 -17.27 23.85
CA TRP A 397 -0.41 -17.18 22.40
C TRP A 397 0.86 -17.66 21.69
N SER A 398 2.00 -17.21 22.15
CA SER A 398 3.29 -17.60 21.61
C SER A 398 3.55 -19.09 21.75
N ASN A 399 3.28 -19.67 22.91
CA ASN A 399 3.38 -21.12 23.14
C ASN A 399 2.40 -21.91 22.25
N TYR A 400 1.18 -21.40 22.06
CA TYR A 400 0.19 -21.98 21.16
C TYR A 400 0.73 -22.05 19.72
N ILE A 401 1.30 -20.96 19.21
CA ILE A 401 1.89 -20.89 17.86
C ILE A 401 3.07 -21.87 17.73
N CYS A 402 3.99 -21.89 18.68
CA CYS A 402 5.16 -22.79 18.63
C CYS A 402 4.78 -24.27 18.71
N ASN A 403 3.76 -24.63 19.50
CA ASN A 403 3.26 -26.00 19.55
C ASN A 403 2.66 -26.46 18.20
N LEU A 404 2.08 -25.54 17.42
CA LEU A 404 1.59 -25.82 16.06
C LEU A 404 2.73 -26.05 15.07
N GLU A 405 3.90 -25.40 15.26
CA GLU A 405 5.09 -25.64 14.44
C GLU A 405 5.71 -27.02 14.67
N ILE A 406 5.68 -27.50 15.92
CA ILE A 406 6.31 -28.78 16.33
C ILE A 406 5.43 -29.99 15.98
N SER A 407 4.13 -29.82 15.93
CA SER A 407 3.15 -30.88 15.65
C SER A 407 2.35 -30.58 14.36
N PRO A 408 2.95 -30.66 13.18
CA PRO A 408 2.15 -30.65 11.97
C PRO A 408 1.26 -31.88 12.04
N LYS A 409 -0.06 -31.72 12.05
CA LYS A 409 -1.00 -32.84 11.96
C LYS A 409 -0.66 -33.67 10.72
N ASN A 410 -0.31 -34.95 10.92
CA ASN A 410 -0.26 -35.98 9.90
C ASN A 410 -1.55 -36.07 9.11
#